data_071f75f129bc10f95ea36c54e503c0f2
#
_entry.id   071f75f129bc10f95ea36c54e503c0f2
#
_cell.length_a   1.000
_cell.length_b   1.000
_cell.length_c   1.000
_cell.angle_alpha   90.00
_cell.angle_beta   90.00
_cell.angle_gamma   90.00
#
_symmetry.space_group_name_H-M   'P 1'
#
loop_
_entity.id
_entity.type
_entity.pdbx_description
1 polymer ?
#
loop_
_entity_poly.entity_id
_entity_poly.type
_entity_poly.pdbx_seq_one_letter_code
_entity_poly.pdbx_strand_id
1 'polypeptide(L)'
;MIALDPNFAQGHTAAGMALVYSGRAAEALEPIATAMRLDPHYAPIVLHFLAQANYSLGEYETAAQLLVRRIARTPGTDSSRMLLASCYGHLGRGEDARATWAELLQVNPEFSLTQRAGVLPYKDPGDFQRIAEGLAKAGLP
;
A
#
# COMPACT_ATOMS: atom_id res chain seq x y z
N MET A 1 -5.54 13.67 28.34
CA MET A 1 -5.81 14.09 26.98
C MET A 1 -5.41 13.01 26.00
N ILE A 2 -6.42 12.35 25.43
CA ILE A 2 -6.24 11.13 24.64
C ILE A 2 -5.45 11.43 23.35
N ALA A 3 -5.67 12.61 22.77
CA ALA A 3 -5.04 12.97 21.48
C ALA A 3 -3.50 12.99 21.52
N LEU A 4 -2.90 13.04 22.72
CA LEU A 4 -1.45 13.05 22.88
C LEU A 4 -0.87 11.66 23.18
N ASP A 5 -1.71 10.63 23.25
CA ASP A 5 -1.28 9.27 23.52
C ASP A 5 -0.84 8.59 22.24
N PRO A 6 0.46 8.17 22.10
CA PRO A 6 0.92 7.46 20.91
C PRO A 6 0.17 6.16 20.65
N ASN A 7 -0.29 5.48 21.72
CA ASN A 7 -1.06 4.26 21.58
C ASN A 7 -2.42 4.52 20.93
N PHE A 8 -2.96 5.71 21.14
CA PHE A 8 -4.22 6.10 20.50
C PHE A 8 -4.03 6.26 18.99
N ALA A 9 -2.93 6.86 18.55
CA ALA A 9 -2.59 6.95 17.13
C ALA A 9 -2.41 5.57 16.51
N GLN A 10 -1.70 4.67 17.19
CA GLN A 10 -1.51 3.29 16.73
C GLN A 10 -2.84 2.55 16.61
N GLY A 11 -3.76 2.81 17.53
CA GLY A 11 -5.11 2.23 17.48
C GLY A 11 -5.86 2.66 16.20
N HIS A 12 -5.76 3.92 15.83
CA HIS A 12 -6.37 4.42 14.60
C HIS A 12 -5.74 3.79 13.36
N THR A 13 -4.42 3.60 13.36
CA THR A 13 -3.71 2.93 12.25
C THR A 13 -4.17 1.48 12.12
N ALA A 14 -4.25 0.76 13.23
CA ALA A 14 -4.71 -0.64 13.22
C ALA A 14 -6.15 -0.76 12.74
N ALA A 15 -7.03 0.14 13.17
CA ALA A 15 -8.41 0.17 12.73
C ALA A 15 -8.50 0.42 11.22
N GLY A 16 -7.71 1.36 10.71
CA GLY A 16 -7.66 1.64 9.27
C GLY A 16 -7.18 0.45 8.47
N MET A 17 -6.13 -0.22 8.92
CA MET A 17 -5.60 -1.42 8.27
C MET A 17 -6.66 -2.53 8.20
N ALA A 18 -7.36 -2.77 9.30
CA ALA A 18 -8.41 -3.78 9.34
C ALA A 18 -9.54 -3.47 8.35
N LEU A 19 -9.92 -2.20 8.23
CA LEU A 19 -10.94 -1.78 7.28
C LEU A 19 -10.51 -1.99 5.82
N VAL A 20 -9.25 -1.69 5.51
CA VAL A 20 -8.72 -1.92 4.15
C VAL A 20 -8.80 -3.39 3.78
N TYR A 21 -8.30 -4.27 4.64
CA TYR A 21 -8.29 -5.71 4.36
C TYR A 21 -9.69 -6.33 4.38
N SER A 22 -10.65 -5.67 5.03
CA SER A 22 -12.05 -6.12 5.04
C SER A 22 -12.85 -5.62 3.84
N GLY A 23 -12.23 -4.90 2.90
CA GLY A 23 -12.91 -4.35 1.75
C GLY A 23 -13.68 -3.06 2.05
N ARG A 24 -13.37 -2.38 3.15
CA ARG A 24 -14.04 -1.15 3.58
C ARG A 24 -13.08 0.03 3.51
N ALA A 25 -12.41 0.18 2.37
CA ALA A 25 -11.34 1.15 2.19
C ALA A 25 -11.80 2.61 2.41
N ALA A 26 -13.00 2.96 1.97
CA ALA A 26 -13.52 4.32 2.15
C ALA A 26 -13.61 4.70 3.63
N GLU A 27 -13.94 3.74 4.49
CA GLU A 27 -14.05 3.95 5.93
C GLU A 27 -12.67 3.98 6.60
N ALA A 28 -11.62 3.50 5.93
CA ALA A 28 -10.26 3.48 6.46
C ALA A 28 -9.58 4.85 6.39
N LEU A 29 -10.00 5.72 5.48
CA LEU A 29 -9.32 7.00 5.24
C LEU A 29 -9.30 7.89 6.49
N GLU A 30 -10.42 7.98 7.20
CA GLU A 30 -10.53 8.83 8.38
C GLU A 30 -9.65 8.37 9.55
N PRO A 31 -9.69 7.10 9.96
CA PRO A 31 -8.81 6.63 11.03
C PRO A 31 -7.32 6.82 10.71
N ILE A 32 -6.91 6.54 9.47
CA ILE A 32 -5.51 6.68 9.07
C ILE A 32 -5.10 8.15 9.09
N ALA A 33 -5.93 9.04 8.54
CA ALA A 33 -5.66 10.48 8.57
C ALA A 33 -5.58 11.00 10.00
N THR A 34 -6.45 10.50 10.89
CA THR A 34 -6.44 10.86 12.30
C THR A 34 -5.13 10.43 12.97
N ALA A 35 -4.66 9.22 12.68
CA ALA A 35 -3.38 8.73 13.21
C ALA A 35 -2.23 9.65 12.83
N MET A 36 -2.21 10.12 11.57
CA MET A 36 -1.17 11.03 11.09
C MET A 36 -1.23 12.40 11.77
N ARG A 37 -2.44 12.89 12.07
CA ARG A 37 -2.62 14.16 12.79
C ARG A 37 -2.20 14.07 14.25
N LEU A 38 -2.48 12.93 14.89
CA LEU A 38 -2.15 12.72 16.31
C LEU A 38 -0.66 12.53 16.54
N ASP A 39 0.06 12.02 15.56
CA ASP A 39 1.50 11.79 15.65
C ASP A 39 2.18 12.32 14.37
N PRO A 40 2.73 13.55 14.40
CA PRO A 40 3.43 14.09 13.24
C PRO A 40 4.65 13.26 12.81
N HIS A 41 5.18 12.46 13.73
CA HIS A 41 6.30 11.55 13.46
C HIS A 41 5.81 10.12 13.21
N TYR A 42 4.65 9.98 12.60
CA TYR A 42 4.04 8.69 12.32
C TYR A 42 5.01 7.74 11.59
N ALA A 43 4.85 6.43 11.86
CA ALA A 43 5.66 5.41 11.23
C ALA A 43 5.42 5.39 9.71
N PRO A 44 6.47 5.15 8.89
CA PRO A 44 6.31 5.13 7.43
C PRO A 44 5.24 4.15 6.92
N ILE A 45 4.96 3.07 7.66
CA ILE A 45 3.95 2.10 7.27
C ILE A 45 2.54 2.72 7.15
N VAL A 46 2.29 3.82 7.87
CA VAL A 46 1.01 4.52 7.79
C VAL A 46 0.75 5.03 6.37
N LEU A 47 1.81 5.49 5.68
CA LEU A 47 1.72 5.90 4.27
C LEU A 47 1.29 4.74 3.38
N HIS A 48 1.82 3.54 3.66
CA HIS A 48 1.46 2.34 2.89
C HIS A 48 -0.03 2.02 3.05
N PHE A 49 -0.56 2.05 4.26
CA PHE A 49 -1.97 1.76 4.49
C PHE A 49 -2.88 2.81 3.88
N LEU A 50 -2.49 4.09 3.93
CA LEU A 50 -3.26 5.15 3.27
C LEU A 50 -3.26 4.95 1.75
N ALA A 51 -2.11 4.58 1.19
CA ALA A 51 -2.00 4.26 -0.24
C ALA A 51 -2.87 3.06 -0.61
N GLN A 52 -2.89 2.04 0.23
CA GLN A 52 -3.70 0.84 0.02
C GLN A 52 -5.19 1.17 -0.01
N ALA A 53 -5.64 2.05 0.89
CA ALA A 53 -7.03 2.50 0.92
C ALA A 53 -7.38 3.24 -0.38
N ASN A 54 -6.52 4.16 -0.81
CA ASN A 54 -6.73 4.88 -2.06
C ASN A 54 -6.71 3.94 -3.27
N TYR A 55 -5.81 2.97 -3.26
CA TYR A 55 -5.72 1.95 -4.32
C TYR A 55 -7.04 1.20 -4.45
N SER A 56 -7.59 0.75 -3.32
CA SER A 56 -8.87 0.01 -3.32
C SER A 56 -10.02 0.85 -3.84
N LEU A 57 -9.95 2.17 -3.70
CA LEU A 57 -10.95 3.11 -4.20
C LEU A 57 -10.72 3.49 -5.66
N GLY A 58 -9.68 2.96 -6.30
CA GLY A 58 -9.35 3.29 -7.68
C GLY A 58 -8.56 4.58 -7.84
N GLU A 59 -8.11 5.18 -6.75
CA GLU A 59 -7.34 6.42 -6.76
C GLU A 59 -5.84 6.09 -6.92
N TYR A 60 -5.49 5.55 -8.08
CA TYR A 60 -4.14 5.01 -8.32
C TYR A 60 -3.06 6.10 -8.32
N GLU A 61 -3.37 7.30 -8.82
CA GLU A 61 -2.39 8.39 -8.83
C GLU A 61 -2.03 8.83 -7.41
N THR A 62 -3.03 9.03 -6.56
CA THR A 62 -2.83 9.39 -5.15
C THR A 62 -2.08 8.28 -4.43
N ALA A 63 -2.47 7.03 -4.66
CA ALA A 63 -1.80 5.88 -4.06
C ALA A 63 -0.32 5.83 -4.47
N ALA A 64 -0.03 6.06 -5.75
CA ALA A 64 1.35 6.05 -6.24
C ALA A 64 2.20 7.11 -5.57
N GLN A 65 1.68 8.34 -5.42
CA GLN A 65 2.40 9.41 -4.75
C GLN A 65 2.74 9.07 -3.30
N LEU A 66 1.78 8.48 -2.59
CA LEU A 66 1.98 8.05 -1.19
C LEU A 66 3.03 6.95 -1.10
N LEU A 67 3.02 6.01 -2.04
CA LEU A 67 3.98 4.90 -2.05
C LEU A 67 5.40 5.39 -2.36
N VAL A 68 5.56 6.37 -3.24
CA VAL A 68 6.87 6.98 -3.49
C VAL A 68 7.41 7.58 -2.20
N ARG A 69 6.57 8.28 -1.43
CA ARG A 69 6.97 8.84 -0.13
C ARG A 69 7.34 7.74 0.86
N ARG A 70 6.56 6.66 0.90
CA ARG A 70 6.82 5.51 1.77
C ARG A 70 8.18 4.88 1.45
N ILE A 71 8.46 4.65 0.17
CA ILE A 71 9.69 4.02 -0.28
C ILE A 71 10.90 4.90 0.06
N ALA A 72 10.76 6.23 -0.10
CA ALA A 72 11.83 7.16 0.27
C ALA A 72 12.22 7.06 1.74
N ARG A 73 11.25 6.78 2.62
CA ARG A 73 11.48 6.64 4.06
C ARG A 73 11.88 5.22 4.45
N THR A 74 11.54 4.23 3.64
CA THR A 74 11.84 2.81 3.90
C THR A 74 12.32 2.15 2.59
N PRO A 75 13.58 2.39 2.19
CA PRO A 75 14.06 1.94 0.88
C PRO A 75 14.07 0.42 0.69
N GLY A 76 14.06 -0.35 1.78
CA GLY A 76 14.09 -1.82 1.70
C GLY A 76 12.73 -2.48 1.54
N THR A 77 11.65 -1.73 1.41
CA THR A 77 10.32 -2.33 1.33
C THR A 77 10.04 -2.94 -0.05
N ASP A 78 9.66 -4.22 -0.05
CA ASP A 78 9.19 -4.89 -1.27
C ASP A 78 7.69 -4.69 -1.47
N SER A 79 6.91 -4.74 -0.40
CA SER A 79 5.44 -4.63 -0.46
C SER A 79 4.98 -3.32 -1.08
N SER A 80 5.60 -2.21 -0.70
CA SER A 80 5.25 -0.91 -1.26
C SER A 80 5.61 -0.80 -2.73
N ARG A 81 6.72 -1.42 -3.15
CA ARG A 81 7.10 -1.45 -4.56
C ARG A 81 6.15 -2.33 -5.37
N MET A 82 5.70 -3.45 -4.81
CA MET A 82 4.69 -4.29 -5.47
C MET A 82 3.43 -3.49 -5.75
N LEU A 83 2.92 -2.79 -4.74
CA LEU A 83 1.70 -2.01 -4.88
C LEU A 83 1.91 -0.82 -5.84
N LEU A 84 3.07 -0.16 -5.77
CA LEU A 84 3.40 0.95 -6.65
C LEU A 84 3.47 0.51 -8.12
N ALA A 85 4.12 -0.61 -8.41
CA ALA A 85 4.18 -1.14 -9.77
C ALA A 85 2.77 -1.42 -10.30
N SER A 86 1.90 -1.97 -9.47
CA SER A 86 0.51 -2.21 -9.85
C SER A 86 -0.24 -0.91 -10.12
N CYS A 87 -0.03 0.13 -9.31
CA CYS A 87 -0.61 1.46 -9.57
C CYS A 87 -0.20 1.98 -10.94
N TYR A 88 1.08 1.91 -11.26
CA TYR A 88 1.59 2.37 -12.55
C TYR A 88 1.00 1.55 -13.71
N GLY A 89 0.83 0.26 -13.52
CA GLY A 89 0.19 -0.59 -14.52
C GLY A 89 -1.24 -0.15 -14.81
N HIS A 90 -2.03 0.11 -13.77
CA HIS A 90 -3.41 0.60 -13.92
C HIS A 90 -3.45 1.98 -14.56
N LEU A 91 -2.44 2.81 -14.33
CA LEU A 91 -2.35 4.16 -14.90
C LEU A 91 -1.83 4.16 -16.34
N GLY A 92 -1.46 3.02 -16.89
CA GLY A 92 -0.89 2.93 -18.23
C GLY A 92 0.58 3.37 -18.29
N ARG A 93 1.26 3.48 -17.15
CA ARG A 93 2.66 3.88 -17.03
C ARG A 93 3.55 2.65 -16.93
N GLY A 94 3.58 1.85 -17.99
CA GLY A 94 4.26 0.56 -18.00
C GLY A 94 5.76 0.64 -17.76
N GLU A 95 6.43 1.67 -18.28
CA GLU A 95 7.87 1.82 -18.05
C GLU A 95 8.19 2.06 -16.60
N ASP A 96 7.41 2.92 -15.92
CA ASP A 96 7.57 3.18 -14.49
C ASP A 96 7.29 1.93 -13.68
N ALA A 97 6.28 1.15 -14.09
CA ALA A 97 5.94 -0.11 -13.42
C ALA A 97 7.10 -1.10 -13.51
N ARG A 98 7.68 -1.24 -14.70
CA ARG A 98 8.80 -2.17 -14.91
C ARG A 98 10.05 -1.75 -14.16
N ALA A 99 10.34 -0.44 -14.12
CA ALA A 99 11.46 0.08 -13.34
C ALA A 99 11.28 -0.19 -11.85
N THR A 100 10.08 0.03 -11.33
CA THR A 100 9.74 -0.24 -9.93
C THR A 100 9.88 -1.72 -9.60
N TRP A 101 9.43 -2.59 -10.49
CA TRP A 101 9.55 -4.03 -10.33
C TRP A 101 11.01 -4.49 -10.31
N ALA A 102 11.85 -3.90 -11.17
CA ALA A 102 13.28 -4.20 -11.17
C ALA A 102 13.92 -3.82 -9.83
N GLU A 103 13.53 -2.68 -9.24
CA GLU A 103 13.99 -2.30 -7.90
C GLU A 103 13.52 -3.28 -6.84
N LEU A 104 12.28 -3.75 -6.95
CA LEU A 104 11.74 -4.75 -6.03
C LEU A 104 12.60 -6.01 -6.03
N LEU A 105 12.99 -6.49 -7.20
CA LEU A 105 13.81 -7.70 -7.32
C LEU A 105 15.24 -7.48 -6.82
N GLN A 106 15.74 -6.25 -6.81
CA GLN A 106 17.01 -5.93 -6.17
C GLN A 106 16.91 -5.99 -4.65
N VAL A 107 15.78 -5.53 -4.10
CA VAL A 107 15.54 -5.56 -2.65
C VAL A 107 15.25 -6.99 -2.18
N ASN A 108 14.51 -7.76 -2.97
CA ASN A 108 14.13 -9.13 -2.64
C ASN A 108 14.15 -9.99 -3.92
N PRO A 109 15.33 -10.57 -4.26
CA PRO A 109 15.44 -11.40 -5.47
C PRO A 109 14.53 -12.62 -5.48
N GLU A 110 14.08 -13.08 -4.31
CA GLU A 110 13.24 -14.26 -4.18
C GLU A 110 11.76 -13.91 -4.08
N PHE A 111 11.39 -12.66 -4.35
CA PHE A 111 9.99 -12.23 -4.26
C PHE A 111 9.11 -13.10 -5.16
N SER A 112 8.00 -13.59 -4.60
CA SER A 112 7.00 -14.37 -5.32
C SER A 112 5.63 -13.79 -5.08
N LEU A 113 4.96 -13.38 -6.16
CA LEU A 113 3.61 -12.85 -6.09
C LEU A 113 2.63 -13.90 -5.56
N THR A 114 2.80 -15.16 -5.97
CA THR A 114 1.96 -16.27 -5.53
C THR A 114 2.07 -16.50 -4.02
N GLN A 115 3.29 -16.49 -3.48
CA GLN A 115 3.49 -16.63 -2.04
C GLN A 115 2.92 -15.44 -1.29
N ARG A 116 3.09 -14.24 -1.84
CA ARG A 116 2.57 -13.02 -1.21
C ARG A 116 1.05 -13.06 -1.13
N ALA A 117 0.38 -13.55 -2.16
CA ALA A 117 -1.07 -13.71 -2.18
C ALA A 117 -1.55 -14.61 -1.04
N GLY A 118 -0.77 -15.62 -0.69
CA GLY A 118 -1.13 -16.57 0.36
C GLY A 118 -0.96 -16.04 1.78
N VAL A 119 -0.18 -14.97 1.98
CA VAL A 119 0.10 -14.45 3.33
C VAL A 119 -0.59 -13.12 3.63
N LEU A 120 -1.04 -12.38 2.63
CA LEU A 120 -1.74 -11.11 2.86
C LEU A 120 -3.17 -11.39 3.30
N PRO A 121 -3.65 -10.69 4.35
CA PRO A 121 -4.92 -11.01 4.99
C PRO A 121 -6.13 -10.36 4.34
N TYR A 122 -6.18 -10.31 3.00
CA TYR A 122 -7.36 -9.79 2.31
C TYR A 122 -8.55 -10.71 2.52
N LYS A 123 -9.66 -10.14 2.96
CA LYS A 123 -10.91 -10.87 3.15
C LYS A 123 -11.48 -11.31 1.80
N ASP A 124 -11.39 -10.45 0.78
CA ASP A 124 -11.85 -10.73 -0.57
C ASP A 124 -10.65 -11.03 -1.46
N PRO A 125 -10.54 -12.25 -2.04
CA PRO A 125 -9.45 -12.57 -2.97
C PRO A 125 -9.38 -11.62 -4.17
N GLY A 126 -10.49 -10.99 -4.55
CA GLY A 126 -10.54 -10.02 -5.63
C GLY A 126 -9.69 -8.78 -5.35
N ASP A 127 -9.47 -8.43 -4.09
CA ASP A 127 -8.63 -7.28 -3.75
C ASP A 127 -7.17 -7.52 -4.14
N PHE A 128 -6.65 -8.71 -3.89
CA PHE A 128 -5.31 -9.07 -4.35
C PHE A 128 -5.27 -9.29 -5.86
N GLN A 129 -6.34 -9.82 -6.43
CA GLN A 129 -6.46 -10.02 -7.87
C GLN A 129 -6.26 -8.71 -8.64
N ARG A 130 -6.75 -7.59 -8.11
CA ARG A 130 -6.57 -6.28 -8.72
C ARG A 130 -5.09 -5.89 -8.78
N ILE A 131 -4.31 -6.25 -7.76
CA ILE A 131 -2.86 -6.00 -7.76
C ILE A 131 -2.21 -6.78 -8.91
N ALA A 132 -2.55 -8.05 -9.04
CA ALA A 132 -2.04 -8.89 -10.12
C ALA A 132 -2.42 -8.36 -11.50
N GLU A 133 -3.65 -7.86 -11.65
CA GLU A 133 -4.13 -7.28 -12.89
C GLU A 133 -3.33 -6.03 -13.30
N GLY A 134 -3.03 -5.15 -12.33
CA GLY A 134 -2.21 -3.97 -12.59
C GLY A 134 -0.83 -4.35 -13.07
N LEU A 135 -0.21 -5.34 -12.44
CA LEU A 135 1.09 -5.84 -12.84
C LEU A 135 1.05 -6.44 -14.25
N ALA A 136 0.01 -7.22 -14.55
CA ALA A 136 -0.16 -7.83 -15.87
C ALA A 136 -0.30 -6.78 -16.97
N LYS A 137 -0.97 -5.66 -16.69
CA LYS A 137 -1.11 -4.56 -17.66
C LYS A 137 0.22 -3.98 -18.07
N ALA A 138 1.24 -4.07 -17.21
CA ALA A 138 2.59 -3.61 -17.51
C ALA A 138 3.47 -4.74 -18.06
N GLY A 139 2.93 -5.92 -18.30
CA GLY A 139 3.68 -7.08 -18.76
C GLY A 139 4.50 -7.75 -17.67
N LEU A 140 4.15 -7.55 -16.41
CA LEU A 140 4.85 -8.14 -15.26
C LEU A 140 4.19 -9.45 -14.84
N PRO A 141 4.98 -10.37 -14.23
CA PRO A 141 4.45 -11.68 -13.81
C PRO A 141 3.40 -11.62 -12.71
#